data_74b4a9144bdb0909654988f908fe0772
#
_entry.id   74b4a9144bdb0909654988f908fe0772
#
_cell.length_a   1.000
_cell.length_b   1.000
_cell.length_c   1.000
_cell.angle_alpha   90.00
_cell.angle_beta   90.00
_cell.angle_gamma   90.00
#
_symmetry.space_group_name_H-M   'P 1'
#
loop_
_entity.id
_entity.type
_entity.pdbx_description
1 polymer ?
#
loop_
_entity_poly.entity_id
_entity_poly.type
_entity_poly.pdbx_seq_one_letter_code
_entity_poly.pdbx_strand_id
1 'polypeptide(L)'
;MILVSALMTGCATAPRPEPSREDVLQKILPSAVQIIVEQREGRRIKSGSGVAIASRRTAEGASCFVLTSGHTFEGLVGKTEIYAVFGRHLGAGQKARALLVASRNESLDLALLRAESDQCATVSPARAPALGEPIWVIGFPLGRHIMLSSGVVSQVIVDGPSDPSATARLIVDAPVNYGVSGGGVFDARTGRLLGVVEGFSTARVIAQGATPSWYIDVPVPGQTLVTPLADIRRFLREVEQADLLPP
;
A
#
# COMPACT_ATOMS: atom_id res chain seq x y z
N MET A 1 -36.89 -37.66 -47.62
CA MET A 1 -35.67 -37.39 -46.84
C MET A 1 -35.82 -36.01 -46.21
N ILE A 2 -36.21 -35.97 -44.96
CA ILE A 2 -36.50 -34.73 -44.24
C ILE A 2 -35.22 -34.39 -43.41
N LEU A 3 -34.56 -33.29 -43.78
CA LEU A 3 -33.41 -32.78 -43.01
C LEU A 3 -33.90 -32.01 -41.79
N VAL A 4 -33.62 -32.54 -40.59
CA VAL A 4 -33.87 -31.84 -39.32
C VAL A 4 -32.60 -31.05 -38.98
N SER A 5 -32.67 -29.73 -39.16
CA SER A 5 -31.59 -28.80 -38.67
C SER A 5 -31.78 -28.61 -37.17
N ALA A 6 -30.85 -29.13 -36.37
CA ALA A 6 -30.75 -28.86 -34.95
C ALA A 6 -30.12 -27.45 -34.75
N LEU A 7 -30.92 -26.49 -34.29
CA LEU A 7 -30.42 -25.21 -33.78
C LEU A 7 -29.73 -25.44 -32.42
N MET A 8 -28.42 -25.34 -32.38
CA MET A 8 -27.65 -25.24 -31.13
C MET A 8 -27.81 -23.81 -30.56
N THR A 9 -28.71 -23.63 -29.61
CA THR A 9 -28.79 -22.42 -28.78
C THR A 9 -27.64 -22.42 -27.78
N GLY A 10 -26.54 -21.76 -28.15
CA GLY A 10 -25.45 -21.48 -27.20
C GLY A 10 -25.95 -20.51 -26.13
N CYS A 11 -25.98 -20.95 -24.86
CA CYS A 11 -26.19 -20.07 -23.71
C CYS A 11 -24.97 -19.13 -23.63
N ALA A 12 -25.08 -17.93 -24.19
CA ALA A 12 -24.15 -16.85 -23.90
C ALA A 12 -24.37 -16.43 -22.44
N THR A 13 -23.43 -16.76 -21.55
CA THR A 13 -23.41 -16.23 -20.19
C THR A 13 -23.28 -14.72 -20.29
N ALA A 14 -24.27 -13.98 -19.80
CA ALA A 14 -24.19 -12.53 -19.73
C ALA A 14 -22.93 -12.11 -18.96
N PRO A 15 -22.18 -11.11 -19.45
CA PRO A 15 -21.01 -10.61 -18.75
C PRO A 15 -21.41 -10.19 -17.33
N ARG A 16 -20.62 -10.63 -16.34
CA ARG A 16 -20.86 -10.23 -14.94
C ARG A 16 -20.76 -8.70 -14.87
N PRO A 17 -21.73 -7.99 -14.28
CA PRO A 17 -21.67 -6.55 -14.16
C PRO A 17 -20.40 -6.14 -13.41
N GLU A 18 -19.75 -5.07 -13.86
CA GLU A 18 -18.61 -4.49 -13.15
C GLU A 18 -19.05 -4.03 -11.76
N PRO A 19 -18.22 -4.21 -10.72
CA PRO A 19 -18.54 -3.77 -9.37
C PRO A 19 -18.73 -2.23 -9.36
N SER A 20 -19.68 -1.76 -8.57
CA SER A 20 -19.84 -0.32 -8.39
C SER A 20 -18.63 0.26 -7.65
N ARG A 21 -18.45 1.58 -7.77
CA ARG A 21 -17.41 2.30 -7.02
C ARG A 21 -17.54 2.07 -5.51
N GLU A 22 -18.76 2.03 -5.00
CA GLU A 22 -19.05 1.80 -3.59
C GLU A 22 -18.63 0.39 -3.16
N ASP A 23 -18.95 -0.64 -3.96
CA ASP A 23 -18.54 -2.02 -3.69
C ASP A 23 -17.01 -2.15 -3.62
N VAL A 24 -16.29 -1.47 -4.52
CA VAL A 24 -14.83 -1.45 -4.51
C VAL A 24 -14.32 -0.80 -3.24
N LEU A 25 -14.85 0.36 -2.84
CA LEU A 25 -14.42 1.05 -1.63
C LEU A 25 -14.72 0.24 -0.36
N GLN A 26 -15.90 -0.34 -0.24
CA GLN A 26 -16.25 -1.22 0.89
C GLN A 26 -15.28 -2.41 1.02
N LYS A 27 -14.76 -2.91 -0.10
CA LYS A 27 -13.80 -4.00 -0.13
C LYS A 27 -12.40 -3.59 0.32
N ILE A 28 -11.91 -2.40 -0.09
CA ILE A 28 -10.51 -2.00 0.14
C ILE A 28 -10.29 -1.20 1.43
N LEU A 29 -11.28 -0.42 1.89
CA LEU A 29 -11.16 0.38 3.10
C LEU A 29 -10.79 -0.44 4.36
N PRO A 30 -11.33 -1.64 4.58
CA PRO A 30 -10.96 -2.47 5.74
C PRO A 30 -9.51 -2.97 5.73
N SER A 31 -8.84 -3.00 4.56
CA SER A 31 -7.45 -3.43 4.43
C SER A 31 -6.44 -2.36 4.86
N ALA A 32 -6.89 -1.10 4.97
CA ALA A 32 -6.03 0.00 5.39
C ALA A 32 -5.72 -0.08 6.88
N VAL A 33 -4.44 -0.04 7.22
CA VAL A 33 -3.93 -0.18 8.59
C VAL A 33 -3.14 1.07 8.94
N GLN A 34 -3.44 1.68 10.09
CA GLN A 34 -2.61 2.76 10.61
C GLN A 34 -1.44 2.17 11.40
N ILE A 35 -0.22 2.60 11.12
CA ILE A 35 0.98 2.17 11.84
C ILE A 35 1.36 3.24 12.86
N ILE A 36 1.62 2.80 14.09
CA ILE A 36 2.03 3.68 15.18
C ILE A 36 3.28 3.09 15.82
N VAL A 37 4.30 3.92 16.00
CA VAL A 37 5.49 3.59 16.79
C VAL A 37 5.49 4.44 18.04
N GLU A 38 5.56 3.80 19.20
CA GLU A 38 5.53 4.44 20.52
C GLU A 38 6.78 4.12 21.31
N GLN A 39 7.21 5.04 22.17
CA GLN A 39 8.14 4.76 23.26
C GLN A 39 7.40 4.14 24.45
N ARG A 40 8.14 3.56 25.39
CA ARG A 40 7.62 2.82 26.55
C ARG A 40 6.50 3.53 27.34
N GLU A 41 6.46 4.85 27.32
CA GLU A 41 5.48 5.66 28.06
C GLU A 41 4.22 5.97 27.22
N GLY A 42 4.03 5.28 26.08
CA GLY A 42 2.90 5.50 25.18
C GLY A 42 3.04 6.78 24.34
N ARG A 43 4.19 7.45 24.34
CA ARG A 43 4.43 8.62 23.52
C ARG A 43 4.66 8.19 22.08
N ARG A 44 3.75 8.59 21.18
CA ARG A 44 3.90 8.36 19.75
C ARG A 44 5.10 9.14 19.22
N ILE A 45 6.02 8.45 18.55
CA ILE A 45 7.22 9.03 17.95
C ILE A 45 7.18 8.98 16.43
N LYS A 46 6.50 7.98 15.83
CA LYS A 46 6.27 7.91 14.39
C LYS A 46 4.87 7.38 14.09
N SER A 47 4.39 7.71 12.91
CA SER A 47 3.16 7.17 12.36
C SER A 47 3.29 7.00 10.86
N GLY A 48 2.66 5.96 10.32
CA GLY A 48 2.61 5.64 8.92
C GLY A 48 1.29 4.97 8.55
N SER A 49 1.23 4.49 7.34
CA SER A 49 0.15 3.68 6.81
C SER A 49 0.63 2.28 6.47
N GLY A 50 -0.30 1.36 6.30
CA GLY A 50 -0.01 0.00 5.87
C GLY A 50 -1.21 -0.59 5.14
N VAL A 51 -0.99 -1.72 4.50
CA VAL A 51 -2.02 -2.52 3.83
C VAL A 51 -1.93 -3.98 4.29
N ALA A 52 -3.05 -4.53 4.75
CA ALA A 52 -3.15 -5.93 5.14
C ALA A 52 -3.14 -6.82 3.89
N ILE A 53 -2.19 -7.75 3.80
CA ILE A 53 -2.01 -8.60 2.62
C ILE A 53 -2.34 -10.08 2.87
N ALA A 54 -2.17 -10.56 4.09
CA ALA A 54 -2.43 -11.95 4.45
C ALA A 54 -2.84 -12.09 5.91
N SER A 55 -3.58 -13.15 6.20
CA SER A 55 -3.89 -13.58 7.57
C SER A 55 -3.48 -15.04 7.75
N ARG A 56 -2.98 -15.37 8.94
CA ARG A 56 -2.74 -16.76 9.36
C ARG A 56 -3.39 -16.99 10.71
N ARG A 57 -4.05 -18.13 10.85
CA ARG A 57 -4.62 -18.57 12.12
C ARG A 57 -3.88 -19.83 12.59
N THR A 58 -3.42 -19.79 13.83
CA THR A 58 -2.77 -20.93 14.51
C THR A 58 -3.52 -21.26 15.78
N ALA A 59 -3.12 -22.30 16.50
CA ALA A 59 -3.67 -22.62 17.81
C ALA A 59 -3.41 -21.51 18.86
N GLU A 60 -2.38 -20.69 18.65
CA GLU A 60 -1.96 -19.59 19.53
C GLU A 60 -2.69 -18.27 19.25
N GLY A 61 -3.45 -18.19 18.14
CA GLY A 61 -4.22 -17.00 17.77
C GLY A 61 -4.18 -16.65 16.29
N ALA A 62 -4.71 -15.46 15.97
CA ALA A 62 -4.73 -14.93 14.62
C ALA A 62 -3.62 -13.88 14.45
N SER A 63 -2.98 -13.92 13.31
CA SER A 63 -1.97 -12.93 12.89
C SER A 63 -2.36 -12.31 11.56
N CYS A 64 -2.19 -11.00 11.46
CA CYS A 64 -2.34 -10.23 10.23
C CYS A 64 -0.98 -9.74 9.75
N PHE A 65 -0.66 -9.98 8.47
CA PHE A 65 0.56 -9.49 7.82
C PHE A 65 0.26 -8.20 7.08
N VAL A 66 1.04 -7.16 7.41
CA VAL A 66 0.83 -5.80 6.92
C VAL A 66 2.09 -5.32 6.22
N LEU A 67 1.97 -4.92 4.95
CA LEU A 67 3.02 -4.17 4.25
C LEU A 67 2.95 -2.70 4.65
N THR A 68 4.12 -2.08 4.77
CA THR A 68 4.29 -0.66 5.05
C THR A 68 5.65 -0.20 4.50
N SER A 69 5.99 1.09 4.61
CA SER A 69 7.30 1.61 4.19
C SER A 69 8.38 1.37 5.25
N GLY A 70 9.59 1.07 4.76
CA GLY A 70 10.77 0.78 5.58
C GLY A 70 11.26 1.97 6.40
N HIS A 71 11.27 3.17 5.82
CA HIS A 71 11.72 4.41 6.48
C HIS A 71 10.93 4.75 7.76
N THR A 72 9.72 4.20 7.90
CA THR A 72 8.91 4.33 9.14
C THR A 72 9.69 3.83 10.36
N PHE A 73 10.59 2.87 10.18
CA PHE A 73 11.36 2.24 11.27
C PHE A 73 12.82 2.70 11.35
N GLU A 74 13.24 3.62 10.49
CA GLU A 74 14.60 4.18 10.54
C GLU A 74 14.81 5.07 11.76
N GLY A 75 16.05 5.06 12.29
CA GLY A 75 16.48 5.95 13.38
C GLY A 75 15.71 5.75 14.68
N LEU A 76 15.06 4.60 14.88
CA LEU A 76 14.42 4.28 16.14
C LEU A 76 15.48 4.05 17.22
N VAL A 77 15.43 4.85 18.29
CA VAL A 77 16.35 4.77 19.43
C VAL A 77 15.60 4.33 20.69
N GLY A 78 16.21 3.45 21.46
CA GLY A 78 15.65 2.95 22.71
C GLY A 78 14.59 1.85 22.52
N LYS A 79 13.83 1.56 23.58
CA LYS A 79 12.77 0.55 23.53
C LYS A 79 11.51 1.15 22.94
N THR A 80 11.18 0.73 21.75
CA THR A 80 9.98 1.13 21.02
C THR A 80 9.01 -0.04 20.88
N GLU A 81 7.74 0.27 20.79
CA GLU A 81 6.66 -0.67 20.51
C GLU A 81 5.97 -0.28 19.21
N ILE A 82 5.66 -1.26 18.38
CA ILE A 82 4.99 -1.08 17.11
C ILE A 82 3.55 -1.57 17.27
N TYR A 83 2.63 -0.76 16.77
CA TYR A 83 1.21 -1.09 16.75
C TYR A 83 0.63 -0.91 15.36
N ALA A 84 -0.25 -1.83 14.99
CA ALA A 84 -1.14 -1.76 13.86
C ALA A 84 -2.56 -1.46 14.35
N VAL A 85 -3.23 -0.46 13.76
CA VAL A 85 -4.60 -0.10 14.11
C VAL A 85 -5.50 -0.42 12.95
N PHE A 86 -6.38 -1.40 13.13
CA PHE A 86 -7.35 -1.89 12.16
C PHE A 86 -8.71 -1.20 12.32
N GLY A 87 -9.55 -1.24 11.29
CA GLY A 87 -10.93 -0.75 11.36
C GLY A 87 -11.08 0.76 11.48
N ARG A 88 -10.04 1.54 11.20
CA ARG A 88 -10.06 3.02 11.28
C ARG A 88 -11.07 3.68 10.37
N HIS A 89 -11.53 3.01 9.32
CA HIS A 89 -12.60 3.48 8.44
C HIS A 89 -13.98 3.49 9.11
N LEU A 90 -14.13 2.77 10.23
CA LEU A 90 -15.36 2.73 11.05
C LEU A 90 -15.28 3.62 12.30
N GLY A 91 -14.14 4.26 12.58
CA GLY A 91 -13.95 5.10 13.78
C GLY A 91 -12.59 5.00 14.44
N ALA A 92 -12.55 4.76 15.76
CA ALA A 92 -11.30 4.70 16.53
C ALA A 92 -10.37 3.54 16.13
N GLY A 93 -10.94 2.45 15.66
CA GLY A 93 -10.21 1.24 15.28
C GLY A 93 -9.73 0.42 16.48
N GLN A 94 -9.18 -0.76 16.20
CA GLN A 94 -8.58 -1.67 17.17
C GLN A 94 -7.07 -1.64 17.07
N LYS A 95 -6.39 -1.25 18.14
CA LYS A 95 -4.93 -1.22 18.25
C LYS A 95 -4.42 -2.61 18.65
N ALA A 96 -3.59 -3.20 17.78
CA ALA A 96 -2.95 -4.50 17.99
C ALA A 96 -1.43 -4.35 18.03
N ARG A 97 -0.75 -5.13 18.88
CA ARG A 97 0.70 -5.18 18.89
C ARG A 97 1.21 -5.80 17.60
N ALA A 98 2.30 -5.25 17.06
CA ALA A 98 2.92 -5.74 15.84
C ALA A 98 4.42 -5.95 16.02
N LEU A 99 4.94 -6.96 15.34
CA LEU A 99 6.36 -7.27 15.26
C LEU A 99 6.87 -6.92 13.88
N LEU A 100 8.02 -6.26 13.81
CA LEU A 100 8.74 -6.05 12.56
C LEU A 100 9.39 -7.36 12.14
N VAL A 101 8.88 -7.97 11.06
CA VAL A 101 9.41 -9.22 10.49
C VAL A 101 10.66 -8.92 9.67
N ALA A 102 10.58 -7.91 8.80
CA ALA A 102 11.70 -7.48 7.96
C ALA A 102 11.50 -6.02 7.51
N SER A 103 12.62 -5.36 7.19
CA SER A 103 12.64 -4.04 6.58
C SER A 103 13.79 -3.92 5.57
N ARG A 104 13.56 -3.17 4.47
CA ARG A 104 14.53 -2.83 3.43
C ARG A 104 14.32 -1.37 3.06
N ASN A 105 15.22 -0.49 3.51
CA ASN A 105 15.06 0.96 3.34
C ASN A 105 15.79 1.48 2.11
N GLU A 106 17.02 1.02 1.87
CA GLU A 106 17.89 1.61 0.84
C GLU A 106 17.48 1.28 -0.59
N SER A 107 16.89 0.10 -0.84
CA SER A 107 16.60 -0.36 -2.19
C SER A 107 15.11 -0.41 -2.54
N LEU A 108 14.25 -0.69 -1.57
CA LEU A 108 12.84 -0.97 -1.84
C LEU A 108 11.88 -0.14 -0.98
N ASP A 109 12.36 0.48 0.09
CA ASP A 109 11.56 1.18 1.11
C ASP A 109 10.32 0.40 1.57
N LEU A 110 10.50 -0.88 1.86
CA LEU A 110 9.44 -1.78 2.31
C LEU A 110 9.73 -2.37 3.68
N ALA A 111 8.68 -2.57 4.45
CA ALA A 111 8.70 -3.36 5.67
C ALA A 111 7.48 -4.28 5.76
N LEU A 112 7.67 -5.42 6.41
CA LEU A 112 6.64 -6.39 6.72
C LEU A 112 6.43 -6.46 8.22
N LEU A 113 5.20 -6.27 8.66
CA LEU A 113 4.78 -6.44 10.05
C LEU A 113 3.91 -7.68 10.20
N ARG A 114 4.00 -8.33 11.36
CA ARG A 114 3.06 -9.32 11.84
C ARG A 114 2.32 -8.75 13.06
N ALA A 115 1.05 -8.47 12.91
CA ALA A 115 0.20 -7.95 13.99
C ALA A 115 -0.65 -9.06 14.59
N GLU A 116 -0.84 -9.05 15.91
CA GLU A 116 -1.70 -9.97 16.65
C GLU A 116 -3.15 -9.49 16.55
N SER A 117 -3.86 -9.89 15.49
CA SER A 117 -5.23 -9.44 15.23
C SER A 117 -6.00 -10.47 14.40
N ASP A 118 -7.28 -10.62 14.72
CA ASP A 118 -8.28 -11.30 13.91
C ASP A 118 -8.98 -10.38 12.90
N GLN A 119 -8.83 -9.06 13.07
CA GLN A 119 -9.32 -8.05 12.13
C GLN A 119 -8.33 -7.85 10.98
N CYS A 120 -8.34 -8.76 10.03
CA CYS A 120 -7.43 -8.76 8.91
C CYS A 120 -8.20 -8.90 7.58
N ALA A 121 -8.64 -7.78 7.04
CA ALA A 121 -9.23 -7.74 5.71
C ALA A 121 -8.12 -7.65 4.66
N THR A 122 -7.84 -8.75 3.99
CA THR A 122 -6.74 -8.85 3.02
C THR A 122 -7.16 -8.43 1.62
N VAL A 123 -6.18 -8.02 0.82
CA VAL A 123 -6.35 -7.61 -0.57
C VAL A 123 -5.76 -8.64 -1.53
N SER A 124 -6.29 -8.68 -2.74
CA SER A 124 -5.71 -9.48 -3.82
C SER A 124 -4.79 -8.61 -4.68
N PRO A 125 -3.69 -9.17 -5.21
CA PRO A 125 -2.81 -8.42 -6.10
C PRO A 125 -3.48 -8.15 -7.45
N ALA A 126 -3.15 -7.01 -8.06
CA ALA A 126 -3.54 -6.66 -9.42
C ALA A 126 -2.60 -7.29 -10.46
N ARG A 127 -2.93 -7.14 -11.73
CA ARG A 127 -1.97 -7.27 -12.85
C ARG A 127 -0.99 -6.09 -12.86
N ALA A 128 0.01 -6.13 -13.73
CA ALA A 128 0.89 -4.99 -13.95
C ALA A 128 0.07 -3.75 -14.35
N PRO A 129 0.35 -2.57 -13.75
CA PRO A 129 -0.35 -1.34 -14.05
C PRO A 129 -0.02 -0.82 -15.45
N ALA A 130 -0.97 -0.13 -16.09
CA ALA A 130 -0.77 0.60 -17.34
C ALA A 130 -0.97 2.11 -17.15
N LEU A 131 -0.36 2.91 -18.02
CA LEU A 131 -0.54 4.36 -18.03
C LEU A 131 -2.02 4.73 -18.18
N GLY A 132 -2.47 5.72 -17.39
CA GLY A 132 -3.85 6.21 -17.40
C GLY A 132 -4.84 5.31 -16.65
N GLU A 133 -4.42 4.19 -16.07
CA GLU A 133 -5.31 3.39 -15.22
C GLU A 133 -5.76 4.18 -13.99
N PRO A 134 -7.09 4.24 -13.72
CA PRO A 134 -7.60 4.91 -12.54
C PRO A 134 -7.23 4.15 -11.26
N ILE A 135 -6.81 4.89 -10.23
CA ILE A 135 -6.36 4.32 -8.97
C ILE A 135 -7.00 4.99 -7.76
N TRP A 136 -6.99 4.27 -6.64
CA TRP A 136 -7.23 4.76 -5.30
C TRP A 136 -5.95 4.66 -4.46
N VAL A 137 -5.67 5.69 -3.66
CA VAL A 137 -4.66 5.65 -2.59
C VAL A 137 -5.37 5.75 -1.25
N ILE A 138 -5.04 4.87 -0.31
CA ILE A 138 -5.61 4.89 1.04
C ILE A 138 -4.48 4.95 2.06
N GLY A 139 -4.58 5.87 3.01
CA GLY A 139 -3.61 6.02 4.08
C GLY A 139 -4.08 6.94 5.20
N PHE A 140 -3.17 7.27 6.12
CA PHE A 140 -3.44 8.03 7.34
C PHE A 140 -2.51 9.26 7.42
N PRO A 141 -2.81 10.34 6.69
CA PRO A 141 -1.98 11.53 6.69
C PRO A 141 -1.81 12.08 8.10
N LEU A 142 -0.58 12.43 8.45
CA LEU A 142 -0.18 12.91 9.78
C LEU A 142 -0.59 11.98 10.93
N GLY A 143 -0.83 10.69 10.64
CA GLY A 143 -1.27 9.71 11.61
C GLY A 143 -2.65 10.02 12.22
N ARG A 144 -3.54 10.66 11.48
CA ARG A 144 -4.87 11.07 11.95
C ARG A 144 -5.98 10.21 11.35
N HIS A 145 -6.85 10.81 10.56
CA HIS A 145 -8.00 10.15 9.93
C HIS A 145 -7.60 9.44 8.64
N ILE A 146 -8.35 8.40 8.29
CA ILE A 146 -8.21 7.75 7.01
C ILE A 146 -8.47 8.75 5.88
N MET A 147 -7.65 8.70 4.85
CA MET A 147 -7.79 9.49 3.63
C MET A 147 -7.94 8.53 2.45
N LEU A 148 -8.85 8.86 1.56
CA LEU A 148 -8.97 8.29 0.22
C LEU A 148 -8.59 9.38 -0.78
N SER A 149 -7.60 9.11 -1.62
CA SER A 149 -7.22 9.94 -2.75
C SER A 149 -7.40 9.18 -4.06
N SER A 150 -7.71 9.86 -5.15
CA SER A 150 -7.87 9.26 -6.47
C SER A 150 -6.97 9.93 -7.48
N GLY A 151 -6.56 9.17 -8.48
CA GLY A 151 -5.76 9.64 -9.59
C GLY A 151 -5.64 8.56 -10.65
N VAL A 152 -4.59 8.69 -11.46
CA VAL A 152 -4.23 7.72 -12.48
C VAL A 152 -2.75 7.35 -12.36
N VAL A 153 -2.39 6.25 -12.99
CA VAL A 153 -0.98 5.89 -13.22
C VAL A 153 -0.39 6.88 -14.23
N SER A 154 0.54 7.72 -13.78
CA SER A 154 1.17 8.77 -14.57
C SER A 154 2.45 8.32 -15.25
N GLN A 155 3.23 7.44 -14.60
CA GLN A 155 4.45 6.86 -15.15
C GLN A 155 4.68 5.44 -14.65
N VAL A 156 5.25 4.61 -15.53
CA VAL A 156 5.80 3.30 -15.19
C VAL A 156 7.27 3.34 -15.57
N ILE A 157 8.15 3.46 -14.56
CA ILE A 157 9.60 3.51 -14.76
C ILE A 157 10.12 2.10 -14.51
N VAL A 158 10.76 1.54 -15.54
CA VAL A 158 11.49 0.28 -15.40
C VAL A 158 12.95 0.63 -15.69
N ASP A 159 13.77 0.66 -14.66
CA ASP A 159 15.21 0.80 -14.81
C ASP A 159 15.72 -0.39 -15.64
N GLY A 160 16.62 -0.11 -16.59
CA GLY A 160 16.97 -0.93 -17.73
C GLY A 160 16.99 -2.46 -17.51
N PRO A 161 16.57 -3.23 -18.52
CA PRO A 161 16.37 -4.68 -18.41
C PRO A 161 17.65 -5.50 -18.13
N SER A 162 18.80 -4.85 -18.04
CA SER A 162 20.11 -5.47 -17.85
C SER A 162 20.58 -5.52 -16.40
N ASP A 163 19.89 -4.86 -15.46
CA ASP A 163 20.28 -4.84 -14.05
C ASP A 163 19.30 -5.68 -13.21
N PRO A 164 19.74 -6.83 -12.66
CA PRO A 164 18.92 -7.65 -11.77
C PRO A 164 18.52 -6.94 -10.46
N SER A 165 19.19 -5.84 -10.11
CA SER A 165 18.89 -5.00 -8.95
C SER A 165 17.96 -3.84 -9.31
N ALA A 166 17.65 -3.64 -10.60
CA ALA A 166 16.78 -2.56 -11.06
C ALA A 166 15.44 -2.59 -10.33
N THR A 167 15.09 -1.47 -9.73
CA THR A 167 13.79 -1.26 -9.08
C THR A 167 12.83 -0.68 -10.10
N ALA A 168 11.65 -1.28 -10.24
CA ALA A 168 10.58 -0.63 -10.96
C ALA A 168 9.98 0.45 -10.05
N ARG A 169 9.66 1.62 -10.60
CA ARG A 169 8.91 2.66 -9.89
C ARG A 169 7.63 2.99 -10.64
N LEU A 170 6.59 3.18 -9.85
CA LEU A 170 5.30 3.62 -10.36
C LEU A 170 5.05 5.02 -9.82
N ILE A 171 4.69 5.97 -10.70
CA ILE A 171 4.26 7.31 -10.29
C ILE A 171 2.78 7.44 -10.55
N VAL A 172 2.06 7.94 -9.56
CA VAL A 172 0.63 8.25 -9.66
C VAL A 172 0.40 9.73 -9.33
N ASP A 173 -0.60 10.34 -9.93
CA ASP A 173 -0.92 11.75 -9.72
C ASP A 173 -1.85 12.01 -8.53
N ALA A 174 -2.28 10.93 -7.85
CA ALA A 174 -3.07 11.05 -6.63
C ALA A 174 -2.29 11.80 -5.54
N PRO A 175 -2.83 12.89 -4.98
CA PRO A 175 -2.15 13.65 -3.94
C PRO A 175 -2.05 12.87 -2.63
N VAL A 176 -0.87 12.89 -2.03
CA VAL A 176 -0.60 12.31 -0.70
C VAL A 176 0.14 13.30 0.19
N ASN A 177 0.26 12.98 1.48
CA ASN A 177 0.97 13.80 2.45
C ASN A 177 1.74 12.89 3.42
N TYR A 178 2.57 13.49 4.28
CA TYR A 178 3.29 12.78 5.35
C TYR A 178 2.36 11.86 6.14
N GLY A 179 2.82 10.64 6.39
CA GLY A 179 2.05 9.59 7.07
C GLY A 179 1.23 8.69 6.14
N VAL A 180 1.11 9.00 4.84
CA VAL A 180 0.48 8.10 3.85
C VAL A 180 1.47 7.02 3.39
N SER A 181 2.77 7.22 3.58
CA SER A 181 3.81 6.21 3.32
C SER A 181 3.42 4.84 3.89
N GLY A 182 3.56 3.79 3.09
CA GLY A 182 3.09 2.44 3.40
C GLY A 182 1.62 2.17 3.06
N GLY A 183 0.85 3.19 2.68
CA GLY A 183 -0.54 3.05 2.28
C GLY A 183 -0.71 2.28 0.95
N GLY A 184 -1.83 1.59 0.81
CA GLY A 184 -2.11 0.81 -0.40
C GLY A 184 -2.52 1.68 -1.58
N VAL A 185 -2.05 1.31 -2.77
CA VAL A 185 -2.48 1.83 -4.07
C VAL A 185 -3.27 0.75 -4.79
N PHE A 186 -4.49 1.05 -5.19
CA PHE A 186 -5.45 0.06 -5.70
C PHE A 186 -5.95 0.45 -7.09
N ASP A 187 -6.15 -0.53 -7.94
CA ASP A 187 -6.95 -0.39 -9.16
C ASP A 187 -8.38 0.05 -8.78
N ALA A 188 -8.82 1.19 -9.27
CA ALA A 188 -10.09 1.78 -8.87
C ALA A 188 -11.32 1.02 -9.37
N ARG A 189 -11.17 0.13 -10.35
CA ARG A 189 -12.26 -0.69 -10.92
C ARG A 189 -12.44 -2.01 -10.18
N THR A 190 -11.33 -2.60 -9.72
CA THR A 190 -11.35 -3.96 -9.16
C THR A 190 -11.05 -4.03 -7.66
N GLY A 191 -10.47 -2.97 -7.09
CA GLY A 191 -9.97 -2.94 -5.72
C GLY A 191 -8.77 -3.86 -5.48
N ARG A 192 -8.05 -4.24 -6.53
CA ARG A 192 -6.83 -5.05 -6.42
C ARG A 192 -5.64 -4.16 -6.12
N LEU A 193 -4.72 -4.65 -5.29
CA LEU A 193 -3.50 -3.93 -4.92
C LEU A 193 -2.56 -3.81 -6.12
N LEU A 194 -2.12 -2.59 -6.44
CA LEU A 194 -1.12 -2.27 -7.46
C LEU A 194 0.27 -2.05 -6.85
N GLY A 195 0.32 -1.54 -5.64
CA GLY A 195 1.57 -1.22 -4.95
C GLY A 195 1.35 -0.56 -3.59
N VAL A 196 2.45 -0.10 -3.01
CA VAL A 196 2.50 0.58 -1.71
C VAL A 196 3.15 1.94 -1.88
N VAL A 197 2.56 2.98 -1.29
CA VAL A 197 3.11 4.34 -1.32
C VAL A 197 4.49 4.37 -0.63
N GLU A 198 5.52 4.76 -1.37
CA GLU A 198 6.85 5.07 -0.85
C GLU A 198 6.84 6.48 -0.23
N GLY A 199 6.40 7.47 -1.02
CA GLY A 199 6.35 8.87 -0.63
C GLY A 199 5.91 9.76 -1.77
N PHE A 200 6.47 10.95 -1.85
CA PHE A 200 6.25 11.91 -2.93
C PHE A 200 7.53 12.69 -3.24
N SER A 201 7.65 13.16 -4.48
CA SER A 201 8.76 14.04 -4.88
C SER A 201 8.62 15.41 -4.22
N THR A 202 9.76 16.01 -3.87
CA THR A 202 9.83 17.39 -3.36
C THR A 202 10.70 18.26 -4.25
N ALA A 203 10.33 19.54 -4.38
CA ALA A 203 11.16 20.56 -4.97
C ALA A 203 11.69 21.46 -3.87
N ARG A 204 13.01 21.77 -3.94
CA ARG A 204 13.65 22.65 -2.97
C ARG A 204 13.51 24.11 -3.39
N VAL A 205 12.87 24.90 -2.55
CA VAL A 205 12.76 26.36 -2.72
C VAL A 205 13.76 27.00 -1.76
N ILE A 206 14.68 27.80 -2.31
CA ILE A 206 15.75 28.48 -1.55
C ILE A 206 15.44 29.96 -1.49
N ALA A 207 15.48 30.55 -0.30
CA ALA A 207 15.39 31.99 -0.13
C ALA A 207 16.69 32.67 -0.58
N GLN A 208 16.67 33.34 -1.74
CA GLN A 208 17.83 34.09 -2.22
C GLN A 208 18.02 35.38 -1.41
N GLY A 209 19.28 35.66 -1.03
CA GLY A 209 19.65 36.87 -0.30
C GLY A 209 19.32 36.86 1.20
N ALA A 210 18.73 35.78 1.74
CA ALA A 210 18.54 35.66 3.18
C ALA A 210 19.86 35.30 3.91
N THR A 211 20.07 35.89 5.09
CA THR A 211 21.22 35.58 5.95
C THR A 211 20.70 35.26 7.37
N PRO A 212 20.78 34.02 7.85
CA PRO A 212 21.30 32.82 7.15
C PRO A 212 20.40 32.37 6.00
N SER A 213 20.97 31.68 5.01
CA SER A 213 20.19 31.05 3.93
C SER A 213 19.32 29.95 4.51
N TRP A 214 18.05 29.91 4.08
CA TRP A 214 17.13 28.84 4.45
C TRP A 214 16.46 28.28 3.20
N TYR A 215 15.97 27.06 3.31
CA TYR A 215 15.23 26.40 2.25
C TYR A 215 13.99 25.68 2.82
N ILE A 216 13.04 25.44 1.96
CA ILE A 216 11.89 24.60 2.23
C ILE A 216 11.71 23.59 1.10
N ASP A 217 11.49 22.33 1.46
CA ASP A 217 11.13 21.29 0.51
C ASP A 217 9.59 21.23 0.41
N VAL A 218 9.06 21.50 -0.77
CA VAL A 218 7.62 21.51 -1.05
C VAL A 218 7.26 20.30 -1.89
N PRO A 219 6.14 19.62 -1.61
CA PRO A 219 5.65 18.52 -2.43
C PRO A 219 5.45 18.95 -3.88
N VAL A 220 5.93 18.14 -4.83
CA VAL A 220 5.63 18.32 -6.26
C VAL A 220 4.29 17.67 -6.54
N PRO A 221 3.25 18.43 -6.97
CA PRO A 221 1.94 17.86 -7.28
C PRO A 221 2.02 16.78 -8.37
N GLY A 222 1.24 15.71 -8.21
CA GLY A 222 1.15 14.65 -9.21
C GLY A 222 2.36 13.72 -9.27
N GLN A 223 3.25 13.73 -8.25
CA GLN A 223 4.41 12.86 -8.18
C GLN A 223 4.45 12.03 -6.89
N THR A 224 3.43 11.21 -6.71
CA THR A 224 3.40 10.19 -5.66
C THR A 224 4.15 8.96 -6.12
N LEU A 225 5.18 8.58 -5.38
CA LEU A 225 6.06 7.43 -5.65
C LEU A 225 5.45 6.18 -5.03
N VAL A 226 5.43 5.10 -5.80
CA VAL A 226 4.81 3.84 -5.41
C VAL A 226 5.75 2.68 -5.72
N THR A 227 6.01 1.84 -4.74
CA THR A 227 6.69 0.56 -4.92
C THR A 227 5.71 -0.45 -5.50
N PRO A 228 5.92 -0.94 -6.74
CA PRO A 228 4.98 -1.81 -7.44
C PRO A 228 5.01 -3.25 -6.93
N LEU A 229 3.99 -4.03 -7.30
CA LEU A 229 3.86 -5.45 -6.91
C LEU A 229 5.07 -6.32 -7.26
N ALA A 230 5.77 -6.02 -8.37
CA ALA A 230 6.96 -6.78 -8.77
C ALA A 230 8.04 -6.72 -7.68
N ASP A 231 8.29 -5.52 -7.16
CA ASP A 231 9.27 -5.28 -6.10
C ASP A 231 8.78 -5.77 -4.73
N ILE A 232 7.49 -5.63 -4.44
CA ILE A 232 6.88 -6.22 -3.24
C ILE A 232 7.06 -7.74 -3.23
N ARG A 233 6.82 -8.41 -4.36
CA ARG A 233 7.03 -9.86 -4.48
C ARG A 233 8.50 -10.25 -4.37
N ARG A 234 9.41 -9.43 -4.90
CA ARG A 234 10.87 -9.63 -4.72
C ARG A 234 11.22 -9.55 -3.25
N PHE A 235 10.81 -8.49 -2.57
CA PHE A 235 11.00 -8.31 -1.13
C PHE A 235 10.47 -9.50 -0.32
N LEU A 236 9.23 -9.95 -0.58
CA LEU A 236 8.64 -11.09 0.13
C LEU A 236 9.41 -12.40 -0.11
N ARG A 237 9.97 -12.62 -1.31
CA ARG A 237 10.85 -13.77 -1.56
C ARG A 237 12.16 -13.68 -0.79
N GLU A 238 12.81 -12.51 -0.77
CA GLU A 238 14.06 -12.28 -0.03
C GLU A 238 13.94 -12.49 1.48
N VAL A 239 12.74 -12.25 2.03
CA VAL A 239 12.46 -12.45 3.45
C VAL A 239 11.73 -13.76 3.75
N GLU A 240 11.71 -14.70 2.79
CA GLU A 240 11.12 -16.04 2.90
C GLU A 240 9.62 -16.03 3.25
N GLN A 241 8.88 -15.04 2.75
CA GLN A 241 7.44 -14.86 2.96
C GLN A 241 6.65 -14.76 1.64
N ALA A 242 7.12 -15.42 0.59
CA ALA A 242 6.51 -15.35 -0.75
C ALA A 242 5.05 -15.82 -0.79
N ASP A 243 4.65 -16.69 0.11
CA ASP A 243 3.29 -17.24 0.21
C ASP A 243 2.24 -16.20 0.71
N LEU A 244 2.68 -15.08 1.30
CA LEU A 244 1.77 -14.04 1.79
C LEU A 244 1.06 -13.27 0.67
N LEU A 245 1.63 -13.22 -0.53
CA LEU A 245 1.05 -12.54 -1.68
C LEU A 245 1.27 -13.39 -2.94
N PRO A 246 0.47 -14.45 -3.15
CA PRO A 246 0.60 -15.33 -4.30
C PRO A 246 0.37 -14.57 -5.62
N PRO A 247 0.80 -15.16 -6.77
CA PRO A 247 0.70 -14.55 -8.11
C PRO A 247 -0.72 -14.12 -8.50
#